data_f825c5ffea88818fe52e24c7f0124d75
#
_entry.id   f825c5ffea88818fe52e24c7f0124d75
#
_cell.length_a   1.000
_cell.length_b   1.000
_cell.length_c   1.000
_cell.angle_alpha   90.00
_cell.angle_beta   90.00
_cell.angle_gamma   90.00
#
_symmetry.space_group_name_H-M   'P 1'
#
loop_
_entity.id
_entity.type
_entity.pdbx_description
1 polymer ?
#
loop_
_entity_poly.entity_id
_entity_poly.type
_entity_poly.pdbx_seq_one_letter_code
_entity_poly.pdbx_strand_id
1 'polypeptide(L)'
;MKLRYKSTRNSQLRLTASQAIAQGISEEGGLFVPESFLDLTQQLPSLLQMDYKTLAKAIFQLFLTDFTKEEIANCVEQAYAAEKFGGAQPVKVTPLTKHGEPKFLLEL
;
A
#
# COMPACT_ATOMS: atom_id res chain seq x y z
N MET A 1 8.43 11.52 11.75
CA MET A 1 7.14 12.22 11.56
C MET A 1 6.04 11.19 11.35
N LYS A 2 4.94 11.33 12.06
CA LYS A 2 3.83 10.40 11.93
C LYS A 2 2.82 10.93 10.92
N LEU A 3 2.56 10.16 9.89
CA LEU A 3 1.54 10.48 8.90
C LEU A 3 0.15 10.28 9.52
N ARG A 4 -0.74 11.21 9.29
CA ARG A 4 -2.12 11.14 9.75
C ARG A 4 -3.06 10.98 8.58
N TYR A 5 -4.27 10.53 8.91
CA TYR A 5 -5.31 10.25 7.94
C TYR A 5 -6.53 11.12 8.23
N LYS A 6 -7.13 11.61 7.17
CA LYS A 6 -8.37 12.40 7.23
C LYS A 6 -9.45 11.72 6.42
N SER A 7 -10.70 12.08 6.70
CA SER A 7 -11.82 11.61 5.88
C SER A 7 -12.00 12.49 4.65
N THR A 8 -12.40 11.89 3.54
CA THR A 8 -12.76 12.64 2.31
C THR A 8 -13.97 13.55 2.52
N ARG A 9 -14.75 13.32 3.58
CA ARG A 9 -15.93 14.13 3.92
C ARG A 9 -15.79 14.95 5.19
N ASN A 10 -14.65 14.85 5.87
CA ASN A 10 -14.37 15.64 7.07
C ASN A 10 -12.87 15.94 7.13
N SER A 11 -12.50 17.12 6.66
CA SER A 11 -11.11 17.55 6.58
C SER A 11 -10.49 17.85 7.94
N GLN A 12 -11.29 17.95 9.00
CA GLN A 12 -10.81 18.24 10.35
C GLN A 12 -10.44 16.97 11.13
N LEU A 13 -10.97 15.82 10.73
CA LEU A 13 -10.69 14.55 11.40
C LEU A 13 -9.25 14.12 11.15
N ARG A 14 -8.58 13.69 12.22
CA ARG A 14 -7.21 13.17 12.13
C ARG A 14 -7.09 11.88 12.93
N LEU A 15 -6.76 10.80 12.23
CA LEU A 15 -6.54 9.48 12.81
C LEU A 15 -5.14 9.01 12.49
N THR A 16 -4.63 8.09 13.31
CA THR A 16 -3.45 7.30 12.95
C THR A 16 -3.83 6.25 11.92
N ALA A 17 -2.84 5.64 11.27
CA ALA A 17 -3.10 4.57 10.30
C ALA A 17 -3.86 3.41 10.94
N SER A 18 -3.44 2.97 12.13
CA SER A 18 -4.11 1.85 12.83
C SER A 18 -5.56 2.17 13.18
N GLN A 19 -5.84 3.39 13.60
CA GLN A 19 -7.21 3.82 13.90
C GLN A 19 -8.08 3.82 12.63
N ALA A 20 -7.54 4.33 11.53
CA ALA A 20 -8.26 4.36 10.26
C ALA A 20 -8.56 2.96 9.73
N ILE A 21 -7.59 2.04 9.84
CA ILE A 21 -7.78 0.64 9.43
C ILE A 21 -8.85 -0.03 10.29
N ALA A 22 -8.79 0.15 11.61
CA ALA A 22 -9.74 -0.46 12.53
C ALA A 22 -11.17 0.03 12.30
N GLN A 23 -11.33 1.30 11.97
CA GLN A 23 -12.65 1.88 11.71
C GLN A 23 -13.18 1.53 10.32
N GLY A 24 -12.33 1.50 9.31
CA GLY A 24 -12.69 1.17 7.92
C GLY A 24 -13.27 2.34 7.16
N ILE A 25 -14.47 2.78 7.51
CA ILE A 25 -15.17 3.92 6.88
C ILE A 25 -15.46 4.97 7.95
N SER A 26 -15.31 6.24 7.59
CA SER A 26 -15.60 7.35 8.48
C SER A 26 -17.11 7.42 8.78
N GLU A 27 -17.49 7.97 9.94
CA GLU A 27 -18.88 8.02 10.40
C GLU A 27 -19.83 8.68 9.39
N GLU A 28 -19.34 9.71 8.69
CA GLU A 28 -20.16 10.40 7.67
C GLU A 28 -20.08 9.73 6.29
N GLY A 29 -19.49 8.51 6.21
CA GLY A 29 -19.39 7.75 4.96
C GLY A 29 -18.19 8.08 4.10
N GLY A 30 -17.27 8.92 4.57
CA GLY A 30 -16.06 9.26 3.86
C GLY A 30 -15.01 8.15 3.93
N LEU A 31 -14.08 8.17 3.01
CA LEU A 31 -12.92 7.26 2.99
C LEU A 31 -11.74 7.93 3.69
N PHE A 32 -10.93 7.12 4.34
CA PHE A 32 -9.70 7.63 4.96
C PHE A 32 -8.59 7.72 3.93
N VAL A 33 -7.98 8.90 3.85
CA VAL A 33 -6.86 9.19 2.95
C VAL A 33 -5.73 9.86 3.74
N PRO A 34 -4.47 9.70 3.32
CA PRO A 34 -3.38 10.41 3.98
C PRO A 34 -3.61 11.94 3.94
N GLU A 35 -3.21 12.62 4.99
CA GLU A 35 -3.34 14.08 5.04
C GLU A 35 -2.44 14.80 4.03
N SER A 36 -1.37 14.13 3.58
CA SER A 36 -0.45 14.65 2.57
C SER A 36 0.08 13.51 1.72
N PHE A 37 0.43 13.82 0.47
CA PHE A 37 1.10 12.86 -0.40
C PHE A 37 2.58 12.80 -0.10
N LEU A 38 3.14 11.60 -0.19
CA LEU A 38 4.57 11.37 -0.03
C LEU A 38 5.26 11.46 -1.39
N ASP A 39 6.36 12.19 -1.44
CA ASP A 39 7.20 12.23 -2.64
C ASP A 39 8.26 11.12 -2.52
N LEU A 40 8.14 10.10 -3.35
CA LEU A 40 9.03 8.94 -3.36
C LEU A 40 10.06 8.99 -4.51
N THR A 41 10.21 10.13 -5.16
CA THR A 41 11.07 10.27 -6.33
C THR A 41 12.51 9.81 -6.05
N GLN A 42 13.05 10.19 -4.90
CA GLN A 42 14.42 9.83 -4.54
C GLN A 42 14.58 8.35 -4.20
N GLN A 43 13.54 7.74 -3.65
CA GLN A 43 13.55 6.32 -3.28
C GLN A 43 13.20 5.40 -4.46
N LEU A 44 12.66 5.93 -5.52
CA LEU A 44 12.13 5.13 -6.63
C LEU A 44 13.16 4.15 -7.23
N PRO A 45 14.42 4.54 -7.49
CA PRO A 45 15.40 3.59 -8.02
C PRO A 45 15.62 2.37 -7.12
N SER A 46 15.66 2.57 -5.81
CA SER A 46 15.76 1.47 -4.83
C SER A 46 14.52 0.60 -4.82
N LEU A 47 13.35 1.24 -4.82
CA LEU A 47 12.06 0.54 -4.78
C LEU A 47 11.87 -0.37 -5.98
N LEU A 48 12.31 0.07 -7.15
CA LEU A 48 12.19 -0.71 -8.39
C LEU A 48 13.05 -1.98 -8.43
N GLN A 49 14.05 -2.08 -7.55
CA GLN A 49 14.91 -3.26 -7.44
C GLN A 49 14.39 -4.30 -6.46
N MET A 50 13.35 -3.98 -5.71
CA MET A 50 12.82 -4.84 -4.66
C MET A 50 11.86 -5.89 -5.21
N ASP A 51 11.83 -7.07 -4.57
CA ASP A 51 10.77 -8.03 -4.82
C ASP A 51 9.45 -7.54 -4.21
N TYR A 52 8.35 -8.25 -4.47
CA TYR A 52 7.02 -7.80 -4.07
C TYR A 52 6.89 -7.61 -2.55
N LYS A 53 7.30 -8.58 -1.76
CA LYS A 53 7.19 -8.50 -0.29
C LYS A 53 8.05 -7.40 0.30
N THR A 54 9.28 -7.25 -0.18
CA THR A 54 10.19 -6.21 0.28
C THR A 54 9.65 -4.83 -0.08
N LEU A 55 9.13 -4.68 -1.29
CA LEU A 55 8.49 -3.44 -1.74
C LEU A 55 7.25 -3.12 -0.89
N ALA A 56 6.41 -4.12 -0.62
CA ALA A 56 5.23 -3.94 0.23
C ALA A 56 5.62 -3.46 1.63
N LYS A 57 6.64 -4.06 2.24
CA LYS A 57 7.14 -3.63 3.56
C LYS A 57 7.62 -2.19 3.52
N ALA A 58 8.37 -1.80 2.49
CA ALA A 58 8.89 -0.44 2.33
C ALA A 58 7.75 0.57 2.19
N ILE A 59 6.78 0.30 1.35
CA ILE A 59 5.62 1.18 1.14
C ILE A 59 4.80 1.30 2.42
N PHE A 60 4.48 0.18 3.08
CA PHE A 60 3.70 0.22 4.32
C PHE A 60 4.41 0.98 5.44
N GLN A 61 5.73 0.90 5.54
CA GLN A 61 6.47 1.69 6.52
C GLN A 61 6.31 3.19 6.31
N LEU A 62 6.16 3.63 5.08
CA LEU A 62 5.95 5.05 4.75
C LEU A 62 4.54 5.52 5.10
N PHE A 63 3.55 4.67 4.93
CA PHE A 63 2.14 5.02 5.13
C PHE A 63 1.60 4.65 6.51
N LEU A 64 2.07 3.55 7.09
CA LEU A 64 1.59 3.05 8.38
C LEU A 64 2.60 3.39 9.48
N THR A 65 2.76 4.67 9.74
CA THR A 65 3.85 5.19 10.58
C THR A 65 3.68 4.91 12.07
N ASP A 66 2.52 4.47 12.51
CA ASP A 66 2.27 4.05 13.90
C ASP A 66 2.45 2.55 14.13
N PHE A 67 2.80 1.80 13.09
CA PHE A 67 3.19 0.39 13.21
C PHE A 67 4.72 0.28 13.29
N THR A 68 5.20 -0.71 14.03
CA THR A 68 6.64 -1.02 14.05
C THR A 68 7.04 -1.75 12.77
N LYS A 69 8.33 -1.72 12.44
CA LYS A 69 8.86 -2.47 11.30
C LYS A 69 8.56 -3.96 11.41
N GLU A 70 8.64 -4.51 12.63
CA GLU A 70 8.38 -5.93 12.89
C GLU A 70 6.92 -6.28 12.66
N GLU A 71 6.00 -5.44 13.12
CA GLU A 71 4.57 -5.63 12.90
C GLU A 71 4.25 -5.62 11.40
N ILE A 72 4.80 -4.66 10.66
CA ILE A 72 4.62 -4.57 9.20
C ILE A 72 5.20 -5.80 8.51
N ALA A 73 6.41 -6.21 8.89
CA ALA A 73 7.06 -7.39 8.30
C ALA A 73 6.22 -8.65 8.51
N ASN A 74 5.71 -8.87 9.72
CA ASN A 74 4.87 -10.02 10.03
C ASN A 74 3.56 -10.00 9.23
N CYS A 75 2.91 -8.85 9.14
CA CYS A 75 1.68 -8.71 8.37
C CYS A 75 1.90 -9.00 6.88
N VAL A 76 2.97 -8.47 6.30
CA VAL A 76 3.30 -8.69 4.89
C VAL A 76 3.61 -10.15 4.61
N GLU A 77 4.43 -10.79 5.46
CA GLU A 77 4.77 -12.21 5.28
C GLU A 77 3.53 -13.11 5.33
N GLN A 78 2.60 -12.82 6.22
CA GLN A 78 1.37 -13.60 6.34
C GLN A 78 0.37 -13.28 5.22
N ALA A 79 0.21 -12.01 4.87
CA ALA A 79 -0.75 -11.60 3.86
C ALA A 79 -0.38 -12.07 2.46
N TYR A 80 0.91 -12.07 2.14
CA TYR A 80 1.42 -12.44 0.81
C TYR A 80 2.17 -13.77 0.82
N ALA A 81 1.78 -14.66 1.70
CA ALA A 81 2.32 -16.02 1.72
C ALA A 81 2.02 -16.74 0.40
N ALA A 82 3.00 -17.50 -0.10
CA ALA A 82 2.89 -18.16 -1.40
C ALA A 82 1.66 -19.05 -1.53
N GLU A 83 1.27 -19.75 -0.47
CA GLU A 83 0.10 -20.61 -0.45
C GLU A 83 -1.22 -19.87 -0.65
N LYS A 84 -1.25 -18.55 -0.38
CA LYS A 84 -2.47 -17.74 -0.53
C LYS A 84 -2.68 -17.27 -1.98
N PHE A 85 -1.60 -17.19 -2.75
CA PHE A 85 -1.63 -16.65 -4.12
C PHE A 85 -1.16 -17.67 -5.17
N GLY A 86 -0.94 -18.90 -4.76
CA GLY A 86 -0.48 -19.97 -5.66
C GLY A 86 0.96 -19.82 -6.12
N GLY A 87 1.77 -18.97 -5.47
CA GLY A 87 3.17 -18.75 -5.82
C GLY A 87 3.73 -17.50 -5.21
N ALA A 88 4.97 -17.15 -5.56
CA ALA A 88 5.69 -16.00 -5.00
C ALA A 88 5.22 -14.65 -5.58
N GLN A 89 4.42 -14.66 -6.65
CA GLN A 89 3.94 -13.45 -7.33
C GLN A 89 2.46 -13.22 -7.05
N PRO A 90 2.09 -12.31 -6.11
CA PRO A 90 0.70 -12.03 -5.81
C PRO A 90 -0.05 -11.36 -6.97
N VAL A 91 0.65 -10.68 -7.86
CA VAL A 91 0.08 -9.98 -9.00
C VAL A 91 0.68 -10.55 -10.28
N LYS A 92 -0.18 -11.01 -11.18
CA LYS A 92 0.24 -11.46 -12.51
C LYS A 92 0.18 -10.30 -13.48
N VAL A 93 1.25 -10.11 -14.26
CA VAL A 93 1.32 -9.08 -15.30
C VAL A 93 1.23 -9.77 -16.65
N THR A 94 0.19 -9.45 -17.42
CA THR A 94 -0.03 -10.02 -18.76
C THR A 94 0.16 -8.93 -19.80
N PRO A 95 1.14 -9.07 -20.71
CA PRO A 95 1.32 -8.09 -21.79
C PRO A 95 0.19 -8.20 -22.82
N LEU A 96 -0.29 -7.06 -23.30
CA LEU A 96 -1.28 -6.97 -24.35
C LEU A 96 -0.58 -6.51 -25.63
N THR A 97 -0.44 -7.42 -26.60
CA THR A 97 0.42 -7.22 -27.78
C THR A 97 -0.30 -6.72 -29.02
N LYS A 98 -1.63 -6.63 -29.00
CA LYS A 98 -2.44 -6.36 -30.21
C LYS A 98 -2.47 -4.90 -30.66
N HIS A 99 -1.93 -3.95 -29.91
CA HIS A 99 -2.18 -2.53 -30.17
C HIS A 99 -0.94 -1.67 -30.43
N GLY A 100 0.22 -2.27 -30.71
CA GLY A 100 1.43 -1.53 -31.08
C GLY A 100 2.06 -0.69 -29.96
N GLU A 101 1.32 -0.34 -28.91
CA GLU A 101 1.81 0.34 -27.74
C GLU A 101 1.95 -0.65 -26.58
N PRO A 102 2.99 -0.52 -25.74
CA PRO A 102 3.12 -1.39 -24.57
C PRO A 102 1.97 -1.17 -23.59
N LYS A 103 1.11 -2.17 -23.46
CA LYS A 103 0.01 -2.20 -22.49
C LYS A 103 0.09 -3.49 -21.69
N PHE A 104 -0.27 -3.40 -20.43
CA PHE A 104 -0.20 -4.54 -19.52
C PHE A 104 -1.51 -4.67 -18.74
N LEU A 105 -1.93 -5.91 -18.51
CA LEU A 105 -3.04 -6.21 -17.62
C LEU A 105 -2.49 -6.74 -16.30
N LEU A 106 -2.90 -6.14 -15.21
CA LEU A 106 -2.57 -6.62 -13.86
C LEU A 106 -3.73 -7.48 -13.36
N GLU A 107 -3.44 -8.74 -13.10
CA GLU A 107 -4.42 -9.69 -12.58
C GLU A 107 -4.22 -9.80 -11.06
N LEU A 108 -5.19 -9.30 -10.31
CA LEU A 108 -5.14 -9.27 -8.84
C LEU A 108 -5.78 -10.51 -8.22
#